data_a0606bcf8f96735f519c2bc6179c6d1a
#
_entry.id   a0606bcf8f96735f519c2bc6179c6d1a
#
_cell.length_a   1.000
_cell.length_b   1.000
_cell.length_c   1.000
_cell.angle_alpha   90.00
_cell.angle_beta   90.00
_cell.angle_gamma   90.00
#
_symmetry.space_group_name_H-M   'P 1'
#
loop_
_entity.id
_entity.type
_entity.pdbx_description
1 polymer ?
#
loop_
_entity_poly.entity_id
_entity_poly.type
_entity_poly.pdbx_seq_one_letter_code
_entity_poly.pdbx_strand_id
1 'polypeptide(L)'
;MPLAETQMATVLSNADPQGKGRVRVRMNWQTDGMQTGWVRVMTPDGGSSSDVKSNRGFVFIPEVGDQVLLGFRHGDPARPYVMGSLFNGVTGSGGLAANHRKSLTTRSGSTVTFDDTAHTILLQTTRANKIFIDELNGTITISSAEEVNVNTKNININASENMNVNVGKNFTMQVGGDANMTVDGNARLSVGGDVDSTIIKNVNTVISGDESHTIKGKFNMDVDQNIDVCSKSKISTLSEAESNISSKANMYIKSAVRVDIAKG
;
A
#
# COMPACT_ATOMS: atom_id res chain seq x y z
N MET A 1 8.10 -60.55 9.80
CA MET A 1 7.01 -59.58 9.59
C MET A 1 7.01 -59.20 8.13
N PRO A 2 5.83 -59.11 7.49
CA PRO A 2 5.81 -58.59 6.12
C PRO A 2 6.32 -57.13 6.13
N LEU A 3 7.23 -56.81 5.22
CA LEU A 3 7.74 -55.47 5.02
C LEU A 3 6.77 -54.72 4.09
N ALA A 4 6.31 -53.56 4.52
CA ALA A 4 5.51 -52.68 3.70
C ALA A 4 6.38 -51.73 2.85
N GLU A 5 6.20 -51.80 1.55
CA GLU A 5 6.78 -50.83 0.61
C GLU A 5 5.93 -49.55 0.55
N THR A 6 6.47 -48.51 -0.10
CA THR A 6 5.74 -47.25 -0.30
C THR A 6 4.41 -47.46 -1.03
N GLN A 7 3.34 -46.78 -0.59
CA GLN A 7 2.00 -46.95 -1.13
C GLN A 7 1.41 -45.56 -1.52
N MET A 8 0.67 -45.55 -2.61
CA MET A 8 -0.16 -44.39 -2.94
C MET A 8 -1.47 -44.45 -2.14
N ALA A 9 -1.91 -43.27 -1.70
CA ALA A 9 -3.15 -43.13 -0.95
C ALA A 9 -3.84 -41.82 -1.26
N THR A 10 -5.13 -41.76 -0.97
CA THR A 10 -5.94 -40.54 -1.05
C THR A 10 -6.26 -40.03 0.35
N VAL A 11 -6.14 -38.71 0.56
CA VAL A 11 -6.49 -38.07 1.81
C VAL A 11 -8.00 -38.05 2.00
N LEU A 12 -8.49 -38.59 3.08
CA LEU A 12 -9.90 -38.64 3.44
C LEU A 12 -10.29 -37.58 4.48
N SER A 13 -9.35 -37.20 5.34
CA SER A 13 -9.55 -36.16 6.35
C SER A 13 -8.23 -35.52 6.75
N ASN A 14 -8.24 -34.23 6.88
CA ASN A 14 -7.14 -33.40 7.43
C ASN A 14 -7.58 -32.61 8.69
N ALA A 15 -8.79 -32.84 9.19
CA ALA A 15 -9.32 -32.24 10.41
C ALA A 15 -8.90 -33.01 11.66
N ASP A 16 -7.57 -33.00 11.95
CA ASP A 16 -7.00 -33.67 13.13
C ASP A 16 -7.56 -33.07 14.42
N PRO A 17 -8.29 -33.83 15.25
CA PRO A 17 -8.92 -33.31 16.46
C PRO A 17 -7.93 -32.84 17.53
N GLN A 18 -6.64 -33.22 17.41
CA GLN A 18 -5.58 -32.77 18.30
C GLN A 18 -4.76 -31.61 17.73
N GLY A 19 -5.11 -31.11 16.52
CA GLY A 19 -4.40 -30.00 15.89
C GLY A 19 -2.92 -30.27 15.58
N LYS A 20 -2.54 -31.54 15.35
CA LYS A 20 -1.13 -31.95 15.14
C LYS A 20 -0.74 -32.07 13.67
N GLY A 21 -1.60 -31.59 12.74
CA GLY A 21 -1.32 -31.60 11.31
C GLY A 21 -1.27 -33.02 10.70
N ARG A 22 -1.98 -33.98 11.29
CA ARG A 22 -2.08 -35.35 10.79
C ARG A 22 -3.26 -35.48 9.83
N VAL A 23 -3.18 -36.48 8.97
CA VAL A 23 -4.26 -36.81 8.01
C VAL A 23 -4.72 -38.26 8.19
N ARG A 24 -5.93 -38.56 7.73
CA ARG A 24 -6.38 -39.92 7.49
C ARG A 24 -6.40 -40.16 6.00
N VAL A 25 -5.93 -41.33 5.60
CA VAL A 25 -5.80 -41.67 4.19
C VAL A 25 -6.36 -43.07 3.92
N ARG A 26 -6.71 -43.31 2.67
CA ARG A 26 -7.08 -44.63 2.14
C ARG A 26 -6.08 -44.99 1.04
N MET A 27 -5.41 -46.13 1.20
CA MET A 27 -4.52 -46.67 0.17
C MET A 27 -5.35 -47.21 -1.00
N ASN A 28 -4.79 -47.23 -2.21
CA ASN A 28 -5.52 -47.56 -3.43
C ASN A 28 -6.12 -49.01 -3.45
N TRP A 29 -5.53 -49.92 -2.67
CA TRP A 29 -6.04 -51.29 -2.56
C TRP A 29 -7.12 -51.48 -1.49
N GLN A 30 -7.34 -50.46 -0.65
CA GLN A 30 -8.38 -50.53 0.39
C GLN A 30 -9.75 -50.26 -0.22
N THR A 31 -10.77 -50.98 0.24
CA THR A 31 -12.17 -50.80 -0.16
C THR A 31 -12.79 -49.61 0.59
N ASP A 32 -13.98 -49.22 0.15
CA ASP A 32 -14.77 -48.19 0.79
C ASP A 32 -15.06 -48.52 2.25
N GLY A 33 -14.93 -47.51 3.12
CA GLY A 33 -15.02 -47.65 4.57
C GLY A 33 -13.72 -47.96 5.29
N MET A 34 -12.66 -48.40 4.59
CA MET A 34 -11.35 -48.61 5.16
C MET A 34 -10.56 -47.28 5.15
N GLN A 35 -9.84 -47.01 6.21
CA GLN A 35 -8.93 -45.85 6.34
C GLN A 35 -7.87 -46.11 7.41
N THR A 36 -6.79 -45.32 7.38
CA THR A 36 -5.78 -45.34 8.43
C THR A 36 -6.30 -44.62 9.68
N GLY A 37 -5.58 -44.84 10.79
CA GLY A 37 -5.58 -43.87 11.89
C GLY A 37 -5.00 -42.50 11.45
N TRP A 38 -4.78 -41.58 12.41
CA TRP A 38 -4.13 -40.30 12.16
C TRP A 38 -2.63 -40.47 11.87
N VAL A 39 -2.24 -40.11 10.64
CA VAL A 39 -0.90 -40.31 10.08
C VAL A 39 -0.17 -38.97 10.02
N ARG A 40 1.08 -38.95 10.44
CA ARG A 40 1.92 -37.73 10.36
C ARG A 40 2.29 -37.40 8.93
N VAL A 41 2.37 -36.10 8.63
CA VAL A 41 2.82 -35.59 7.34
C VAL A 41 4.26 -35.11 7.47
N MET A 42 5.11 -35.51 6.55
CA MET A 42 6.48 -34.99 6.42
C MET A 42 6.44 -33.58 5.83
N THR A 43 7.30 -32.72 6.32
CA THR A 43 7.49 -31.36 5.79
C THR A 43 9.01 -31.14 5.61
N PRO A 44 9.43 -30.28 4.67
CA PRO A 44 10.86 -29.96 4.49
C PRO A 44 11.51 -29.40 5.75
N ASP A 45 10.79 -28.60 6.52
CA ASP A 45 11.20 -28.11 7.84
C ASP A 45 9.97 -27.88 8.71
N GLY A 46 10.05 -28.25 9.99
CA GLY A 46 8.93 -28.06 10.92
C GLY A 46 9.32 -28.33 12.35
N GLY A 47 8.82 -27.49 13.26
CA GLY A 47 9.11 -27.65 14.68
C GLY A 47 8.81 -26.40 15.50
N SER A 48 9.70 -26.14 16.45
CA SER A 48 9.66 -24.96 17.33
C SER A 48 11.07 -24.40 17.53
N SER A 49 11.15 -23.22 18.12
CA SER A 49 12.40 -22.58 18.55
C SER A 49 12.17 -21.84 19.87
N SER A 50 13.19 -21.14 20.37
CA SER A 50 13.05 -20.26 21.54
C SER A 50 11.97 -19.20 21.34
N ASP A 51 11.87 -18.64 20.13
CA ASP A 51 11.01 -17.50 19.82
C ASP A 51 9.66 -17.93 19.22
N VAL A 52 9.63 -19.03 18.47
CA VAL A 52 8.43 -19.59 17.84
C VAL A 52 8.09 -20.94 18.48
N LYS A 53 7.10 -20.95 19.35
CA LYS A 53 6.77 -22.13 20.18
C LYS A 53 6.14 -23.29 19.38
N SER A 54 5.52 -23.01 18.22
CA SER A 54 4.90 -24.02 17.34
C SER A 54 4.83 -23.51 15.90
N ASN A 55 4.69 -24.45 14.93
CA ASN A 55 4.53 -24.17 13.51
C ASN A 55 5.70 -23.38 12.87
N ARG A 56 6.91 -23.50 13.40
CA ARG A 56 8.09 -23.02 12.70
C ARG A 56 8.33 -23.92 11.46
N GLY A 57 8.60 -23.30 10.32
CA GLY A 57 8.84 -23.96 9.03
C GLY A 57 7.64 -23.96 8.09
N PHE A 58 7.49 -25.01 7.31
CA PHE A 58 6.43 -25.13 6.30
C PHE A 58 5.21 -25.85 6.87
N VAL A 59 4.07 -25.17 6.90
CA VAL A 59 2.79 -25.72 7.34
C VAL A 59 1.87 -25.89 6.13
N PHE A 60 2.06 -26.97 5.39
CA PHE A 60 1.24 -27.34 4.23
C PHE A 60 0.75 -28.78 4.44
N ILE A 61 -0.48 -28.90 4.89
CA ILE A 61 -1.13 -30.19 5.10
C ILE A 61 -1.94 -30.51 3.85
N PRO A 62 -1.81 -31.72 3.27
CA PRO A 62 -2.58 -32.13 2.10
C PRO A 62 -4.10 -31.97 2.31
N GLU A 63 -4.79 -31.54 1.27
CA GLU A 63 -6.24 -31.38 1.29
C GLU A 63 -6.96 -32.70 1.06
N VAL A 64 -8.22 -32.75 1.49
CA VAL A 64 -9.08 -33.92 1.23
C VAL A 64 -9.21 -34.13 -0.28
N GLY A 65 -8.97 -35.35 -0.73
CA GLY A 65 -8.93 -35.70 -2.15
C GLY A 65 -7.53 -35.70 -2.79
N ASP A 66 -6.52 -35.14 -2.12
CA ASP A 66 -5.15 -35.17 -2.62
C ASP A 66 -4.59 -36.58 -2.64
N GLN A 67 -3.82 -36.87 -3.68
CA GLN A 67 -3.05 -38.10 -3.78
C GLN A 67 -1.69 -37.90 -3.09
N VAL A 68 -1.35 -38.84 -2.19
CA VAL A 68 -0.14 -38.77 -1.39
C VAL A 68 0.64 -40.08 -1.45
N LEU A 69 1.96 -40.01 -1.24
CA LEU A 69 2.83 -41.16 -1.08
C LEU A 69 3.03 -41.45 0.41
N LEU A 70 2.81 -42.69 0.81
CA LEU A 70 3.06 -43.18 2.16
C LEU A 70 4.41 -43.91 2.23
N GLY A 71 5.19 -43.59 3.24
CA GLY A 71 6.28 -44.42 3.71
C GLY A 71 5.89 -45.12 5.00
N PHE A 72 6.67 -46.15 5.37
CA PHE A 72 6.44 -46.99 6.56
C PHE A 72 7.70 -47.05 7.39
N ARG A 73 7.61 -46.67 8.67
CA ARG A 73 8.79 -46.70 9.56
C ARG A 73 9.28 -48.12 9.75
N HIS A 74 10.55 -48.39 9.35
CA HIS A 74 11.16 -49.71 9.31
C HIS A 74 10.36 -50.77 8.55
N GLY A 75 9.60 -50.37 7.52
CA GLY A 75 8.73 -51.26 6.75
C GLY A 75 7.52 -51.81 7.55
N ASP A 76 7.21 -51.26 8.70
CA ASP A 76 6.11 -51.68 9.56
C ASP A 76 4.77 -51.09 9.04
N PRO A 77 3.85 -51.93 8.53
CA PRO A 77 2.54 -51.45 8.00
C PRO A 77 1.70 -50.70 9.05
N ALA A 78 1.94 -50.92 10.34
CA ALA A 78 1.22 -50.21 11.41
C ALA A 78 1.77 -48.79 11.67
N ARG A 79 2.86 -48.40 11.02
CA ARG A 79 3.55 -47.10 11.24
C ARG A 79 3.73 -46.29 9.97
N PRO A 80 2.64 -45.96 9.24
CA PRO A 80 2.67 -45.15 8.05
C PRO A 80 2.98 -43.67 8.39
N TYR A 81 3.55 -42.96 7.41
CA TYR A 81 3.67 -41.50 7.39
C TYR A 81 3.57 -41.00 5.95
N VAL A 82 2.99 -39.79 5.74
CA VAL A 82 2.89 -39.16 4.43
C VAL A 82 4.24 -38.54 4.08
N MET A 83 4.81 -38.90 2.95
CA MET A 83 6.07 -38.38 2.43
C MET A 83 5.87 -37.11 1.60
N GLY A 84 4.70 -36.92 0.99
CA GLY A 84 4.34 -35.74 0.18
C GLY A 84 3.16 -36.04 -0.71
N SER A 85 2.67 -35.00 -1.41
CA SER A 85 1.62 -35.09 -2.42
C SER A 85 2.22 -35.44 -3.79
N LEU A 86 1.44 -36.11 -4.62
CA LEU A 86 1.81 -36.48 -5.98
C LEU A 86 0.96 -35.71 -6.99
N PHE A 87 1.62 -35.18 -8.02
CA PHE A 87 0.89 -34.67 -9.18
C PHE A 87 0.28 -35.87 -9.95
N ASN A 88 -1.03 -35.86 -10.12
CA ASN A 88 -1.78 -36.94 -10.74
C ASN A 88 -2.41 -36.56 -12.10
N GLY A 89 -2.13 -35.36 -12.60
CA GLY A 89 -2.68 -34.84 -13.86
C GLY A 89 -4.13 -34.37 -13.79
N VAL A 90 -4.84 -34.66 -12.70
CA VAL A 90 -6.24 -34.25 -12.49
C VAL A 90 -6.33 -33.11 -11.49
N THR A 91 -5.77 -33.28 -10.29
CA THR A 91 -5.78 -32.29 -9.22
C THR A 91 -4.50 -31.45 -9.17
N GLY A 92 -3.44 -31.86 -9.85
CA GLY A 92 -2.18 -31.15 -9.93
C GLY A 92 -1.40 -31.53 -11.20
N SER A 93 -0.98 -30.54 -11.97
CA SER A 93 -0.30 -30.70 -13.27
C SER A 93 1.10 -30.09 -13.34
N GLY A 94 1.58 -29.49 -12.25
CA GLY A 94 2.93 -28.91 -12.20
C GLY A 94 3.04 -27.50 -12.82
N GLY A 95 4.26 -27.09 -13.17
CA GLY A 95 4.64 -25.73 -13.55
C GLY A 95 4.48 -25.40 -15.04
N LEU A 96 3.49 -25.95 -15.75
CA LEU A 96 3.30 -25.89 -17.20
C LEU A 96 4.33 -26.74 -17.97
N ALA A 97 4.18 -26.86 -19.28
CA ALA A 97 5.02 -27.75 -20.11
C ALA A 97 6.53 -27.39 -20.07
N ALA A 98 6.86 -26.11 -20.00
CA ALA A 98 8.24 -25.63 -19.92
C ALA A 98 8.77 -25.49 -18.49
N ASN A 99 7.97 -25.83 -17.47
CA ASN A 99 8.33 -25.72 -16.05
C ASN A 99 8.87 -24.33 -15.64
N HIS A 100 8.43 -23.27 -16.30
CA HIS A 100 8.86 -21.90 -16.02
C HIS A 100 8.09 -21.22 -14.89
N ARG A 101 6.96 -21.81 -14.44
CA ARG A 101 6.16 -21.27 -13.36
C ARG A 101 6.31 -22.09 -12.08
N LYS A 102 6.63 -21.42 -10.97
CA LYS A 102 6.63 -21.96 -9.60
C LYS A 102 5.60 -21.22 -8.79
N SER A 103 4.82 -21.94 -7.98
CA SER A 103 3.80 -21.27 -7.18
C SER A 103 3.52 -21.98 -5.86
N LEU A 104 3.08 -21.19 -4.89
CA LEU A 104 2.38 -21.63 -3.69
C LEU A 104 0.94 -21.16 -3.82
N THR A 105 -0.02 -22.08 -3.72
CA THR A 105 -1.45 -21.76 -3.84
C THR A 105 -2.18 -22.33 -2.64
N THR A 106 -2.92 -21.50 -1.95
CA THR A 106 -3.76 -21.92 -0.81
C THR A 106 -5.09 -22.48 -1.29
N ARG A 107 -5.80 -23.19 -0.43
CA ARG A 107 -7.16 -23.71 -0.72
C ARG A 107 -8.14 -22.62 -1.17
N SER A 108 -8.01 -21.39 -0.65
CA SER A 108 -8.85 -20.26 -1.05
C SER A 108 -8.42 -19.59 -2.36
N GLY A 109 -7.32 -20.06 -2.98
CA GLY A 109 -6.82 -19.51 -4.25
C GLY A 109 -5.89 -18.30 -4.10
N SER A 110 -5.44 -17.97 -2.88
CA SER A 110 -4.36 -16.98 -2.72
C SER A 110 -3.04 -17.58 -3.18
N THR A 111 -2.23 -16.80 -3.93
CA THR A 111 -1.03 -17.32 -4.60
C THR A 111 0.20 -16.48 -4.35
N VAL A 112 1.36 -17.16 -4.34
CA VAL A 112 2.66 -16.58 -4.62
C VAL A 112 3.19 -17.29 -5.86
N THR A 113 3.46 -16.55 -6.92
CA THR A 113 3.90 -17.10 -8.22
C THR A 113 5.20 -16.44 -8.66
N PHE A 114 6.13 -17.26 -9.14
CA PHE A 114 7.34 -16.87 -9.85
C PHE A 114 7.20 -17.34 -11.30
N ASP A 115 7.44 -16.46 -12.25
CA ASP A 115 7.43 -16.80 -13.67
C ASP A 115 8.80 -16.45 -14.28
N ASP A 116 9.60 -17.49 -14.56
CA ASP A 116 10.96 -17.36 -15.05
C ASP A 116 11.02 -16.82 -16.49
N THR A 117 9.97 -17.04 -17.30
CA THR A 117 9.90 -16.54 -18.68
C THR A 117 9.48 -15.09 -18.73
N ALA A 118 8.51 -14.71 -17.90
CA ALA A 118 8.03 -13.33 -17.81
C ALA A 118 8.89 -12.47 -16.89
N HIS A 119 9.83 -13.05 -16.15
CA HIS A 119 10.64 -12.39 -15.12
C HIS A 119 9.77 -11.65 -14.09
N THR A 120 8.74 -12.32 -13.55
CA THR A 120 7.80 -11.70 -12.64
C THR A 120 7.64 -12.45 -11.34
N ILE A 121 7.31 -11.69 -10.27
CA ILE A 121 6.87 -12.23 -8.98
C ILE A 121 5.50 -11.64 -8.67
N LEU A 122 4.53 -12.50 -8.40
CA LEU A 122 3.16 -12.11 -8.06
C LEU A 122 2.75 -12.69 -6.71
N LEU A 123 2.37 -11.81 -5.77
CA LEU A 123 1.61 -12.15 -4.59
C LEU A 123 0.18 -11.66 -4.80
N GLN A 124 -0.80 -12.56 -4.80
CA GLN A 124 -2.18 -12.21 -5.13
C GLN A 124 -3.18 -12.94 -4.25
N THR A 125 -4.27 -12.26 -3.91
CA THR A 125 -5.46 -12.85 -3.29
C THR A 125 -6.59 -12.98 -4.30
N THR A 126 -7.62 -13.77 -3.99
CA THR A 126 -8.80 -13.96 -4.85
C THR A 126 -9.62 -12.69 -5.08
N ARG A 127 -9.48 -11.68 -4.22
CA ARG A 127 -10.14 -10.37 -4.35
C ARG A 127 -9.28 -9.33 -5.06
N ALA A 128 -8.31 -9.76 -5.86
CA ALA A 128 -7.43 -8.93 -6.68
C ALA A 128 -6.49 -7.98 -5.92
N ASN A 129 -6.35 -8.11 -4.59
CA ASN A 129 -5.26 -7.45 -3.88
C ASN A 129 -3.95 -8.10 -4.30
N LYS A 130 -2.97 -7.31 -4.73
CA LYS A 130 -1.72 -7.86 -5.25
C LYS A 130 -0.51 -6.99 -4.98
N ILE A 131 0.64 -7.65 -4.90
CA ILE A 131 1.97 -7.06 -5.09
C ILE A 131 2.55 -7.75 -6.34
N PHE A 132 2.90 -6.97 -7.33
CA PHE A 132 3.42 -7.47 -8.60
C PHE A 132 4.76 -6.79 -8.90
N ILE A 133 5.79 -7.60 -9.10
CA ILE A 133 7.13 -7.17 -9.46
C ILE A 133 7.39 -7.65 -10.88
N ASP A 134 7.74 -6.73 -11.77
CA ASP A 134 8.06 -6.97 -13.17
C ASP A 134 9.48 -6.47 -13.43
N GLU A 135 10.41 -7.41 -13.56
CA GLU A 135 11.82 -7.10 -13.75
C GLU A 135 12.09 -6.48 -15.12
N LEU A 136 11.44 -6.99 -16.18
CA LEU A 136 11.66 -6.52 -17.54
C LEU A 136 11.27 -5.05 -17.73
N ASN A 137 10.20 -4.62 -17.07
CA ASN A 137 9.73 -3.23 -17.09
C ASN A 137 10.25 -2.41 -15.90
N GLY A 138 10.97 -3.03 -14.97
CA GLY A 138 11.51 -2.36 -13.78
C GLY A 138 10.42 -1.77 -12.87
N THR A 139 9.25 -2.43 -12.75
CA THR A 139 8.10 -1.90 -12.01
C THR A 139 7.71 -2.74 -10.82
N ILE A 140 7.26 -2.06 -9.75
CA ILE A 140 6.58 -2.68 -8.61
C ILE A 140 5.21 -2.05 -8.48
N THR A 141 4.16 -2.85 -8.55
CA THR A 141 2.77 -2.42 -8.43
C THR A 141 2.15 -2.99 -7.16
N ILE A 142 1.59 -2.12 -6.32
CA ILE A 142 0.74 -2.50 -5.18
C ILE A 142 -0.69 -2.08 -5.50
N SER A 143 -1.61 -3.02 -5.50
CA SER A 143 -3.04 -2.76 -5.79
C SER A 143 -3.91 -3.38 -4.72
N SER A 144 -4.94 -2.66 -4.30
CA SER A 144 -5.99 -3.13 -3.42
C SER A 144 -7.36 -2.73 -3.98
N ALA A 145 -8.38 -3.58 -3.79
CA ALA A 145 -9.74 -3.27 -4.19
C ALA A 145 -10.37 -2.16 -3.34
N GLU A 146 -9.95 -2.04 -2.09
CA GLU A 146 -10.53 -1.10 -1.11
C GLU A 146 -9.50 -0.11 -0.58
N GLU A 147 -8.51 -0.57 0.16
CA GLU A 147 -7.63 0.30 0.93
C GLU A 147 -6.21 -0.25 1.06
N VAL A 148 -5.21 0.66 1.06
CA VAL A 148 -3.83 0.37 1.43
C VAL A 148 -3.46 1.23 2.64
N ASN A 149 -3.18 0.59 3.78
CA ASN A 149 -2.74 1.25 5.01
C ASN A 149 -1.23 1.09 5.20
N VAL A 150 -0.53 2.20 5.40
CA VAL A 150 0.90 2.22 5.74
C VAL A 150 1.08 2.83 7.11
N ASN A 151 1.29 2.00 8.13
CA ASN A 151 1.48 2.42 9.53
C ASN A 151 2.95 2.22 9.91
N THR A 152 3.67 3.31 10.07
CA THR A 152 5.11 3.27 10.38
C THR A 152 5.53 4.44 11.24
N LYS A 153 6.64 4.30 11.94
CA LYS A 153 7.29 5.41 12.67
C LYS A 153 7.86 6.44 11.71
N ASN A 154 8.46 6.02 10.61
CA ASN A 154 9.05 6.90 9.60
C ASN A 154 8.75 6.37 8.21
N ILE A 155 8.46 7.26 7.27
CA ILE A 155 8.33 6.96 5.85
C ILE A 155 9.24 7.89 5.05
N ASN A 156 10.05 7.33 4.14
CA ASN A 156 10.89 8.08 3.22
C ASN A 156 10.49 7.72 1.79
N ILE A 157 10.14 8.71 0.99
CA ILE A 157 9.81 8.54 -0.42
C ILE A 157 10.79 9.39 -1.23
N ASN A 158 11.66 8.76 -2.00
CA ASN A 158 12.64 9.43 -2.85
C ASN A 158 12.39 9.04 -4.30
N ALA A 159 12.00 10.00 -5.12
CA ALA A 159 11.89 9.85 -6.56
C ALA A 159 12.95 10.74 -7.24
N SER A 160 13.80 10.16 -8.06
CA SER A 160 14.86 10.91 -8.78
C SER A 160 14.30 11.78 -9.91
N GLU A 161 13.09 11.48 -10.37
CA GLU A 161 12.43 12.20 -11.46
C GLU A 161 11.07 12.73 -11.04
N ASN A 162 10.04 11.90 -11.00
CA ASN A 162 8.67 12.35 -10.83
C ASN A 162 7.94 11.63 -9.70
N MET A 163 7.15 12.36 -8.94
CA MET A 163 6.15 11.83 -8.02
C MET A 163 4.77 12.34 -8.42
N ASN A 164 3.83 11.42 -8.72
CA ASN A 164 2.46 11.76 -9.09
C ASN A 164 1.49 11.28 -8.01
N VAL A 165 0.63 12.18 -7.51
CA VAL A 165 -0.44 11.88 -6.56
C VAL A 165 -1.77 12.27 -7.18
N ASN A 166 -2.62 11.28 -7.51
CA ASN A 166 -3.95 11.50 -8.09
C ASN A 166 -5.01 11.02 -7.10
N VAL A 167 -5.88 11.92 -6.67
CA VAL A 167 -6.94 11.66 -5.69
C VAL A 167 -8.30 12.02 -6.29
N GLY A 168 -9.17 11.05 -6.48
CA GLY A 168 -10.47 11.22 -7.12
C GLY A 168 -11.53 11.91 -6.25
N LYS A 169 -11.32 12.01 -4.94
CA LYS A 169 -12.27 12.65 -4.00
C LYS A 169 -11.54 13.59 -3.05
N ASN A 170 -11.19 13.13 -1.87
CA ASN A 170 -10.63 13.96 -0.81
C ASN A 170 -9.15 13.64 -0.57
N PHE A 171 -8.33 14.67 -0.49
CA PHE A 171 -6.96 14.59 -0.03
C PHE A 171 -6.85 15.32 1.30
N THR A 172 -6.41 14.63 2.34
CA THR A 172 -6.21 15.21 3.67
C THR A 172 -4.76 14.99 4.12
N MET A 173 -4.10 16.07 4.55
CA MET A 173 -2.78 16.02 5.13
C MET A 173 -2.81 16.69 6.50
N GLN A 174 -2.41 15.98 7.54
CA GLN A 174 -2.32 16.50 8.90
C GLN A 174 -0.87 16.35 9.40
N VAL A 175 -0.27 17.45 9.83
CA VAL A 175 1.10 17.51 10.32
C VAL A 175 1.07 18.06 11.75
N GLY A 176 1.51 17.28 12.73
CA GLY A 176 1.55 17.70 14.14
C GLY A 176 2.73 18.57 14.52
N GLY A 177 3.73 18.67 13.65
CA GLY A 177 4.91 19.52 13.80
C GLY A 177 5.06 20.46 12.60
N ASP A 178 6.27 20.64 12.10
CA ASP A 178 6.58 21.53 10.99
C ASP A 178 6.30 20.85 9.63
N ALA A 179 5.76 21.61 8.68
CA ALA A 179 5.64 21.22 7.27
C ALA A 179 6.55 22.12 6.43
N ASN A 180 7.55 21.56 5.77
CA ASN A 180 8.49 22.29 4.92
C ASN A 180 8.29 21.88 3.45
N MET A 181 8.13 22.85 2.55
CA MET A 181 8.06 22.66 1.12
C MET A 181 9.07 23.57 0.41
N THR A 182 9.96 23.00 -0.37
CA THR A 182 10.91 23.72 -1.21
C THR A 182 10.67 23.35 -2.67
N VAL A 183 10.55 24.35 -3.54
CA VAL A 183 10.34 24.17 -4.98
C VAL A 183 11.34 25.06 -5.71
N ASP A 184 12.31 24.46 -6.38
CA ASP A 184 13.35 25.21 -7.13
C ASP A 184 12.80 25.80 -8.44
N GLY A 185 11.75 25.24 -8.97
CA GLY A 185 11.05 25.69 -10.18
C GLY A 185 9.74 26.41 -9.86
N ASN A 186 8.72 26.17 -10.66
CA ASN A 186 7.42 26.81 -10.50
C ASN A 186 6.50 26.01 -9.57
N ALA A 187 5.86 26.67 -8.62
CA ALA A 187 4.73 26.14 -7.88
C ALA A 187 3.43 26.73 -8.42
N ARG A 188 2.41 25.89 -8.68
CA ARG A 188 1.09 26.33 -9.18
C ARG A 188 -0.01 25.73 -8.30
N LEU A 189 -0.91 26.59 -7.83
CA LEU A 189 -2.13 26.19 -7.14
C LEU A 189 -3.33 26.66 -7.99
N SER A 190 -4.24 25.74 -8.32
CA SER A 190 -5.51 26.04 -8.99
C SER A 190 -6.63 25.40 -8.19
N VAL A 191 -7.58 26.21 -7.72
CA VAL A 191 -8.69 25.79 -6.89
C VAL A 191 -9.99 26.21 -7.56
N GLY A 192 -10.89 25.28 -7.80
CA GLY A 192 -12.19 25.54 -8.42
C GLY A 192 -13.28 26.01 -7.44
N GLY A 193 -13.03 25.94 -6.15
CA GLY A 193 -13.91 26.39 -5.07
C GLY A 193 -13.21 27.42 -4.18
N ASP A 194 -13.54 27.44 -2.91
CA ASP A 194 -13.02 28.37 -1.94
C ASP A 194 -11.64 27.96 -1.42
N VAL A 195 -10.84 28.93 -1.00
CA VAL A 195 -9.59 28.74 -0.27
C VAL A 195 -9.69 29.43 1.08
N ASP A 196 -9.73 28.65 2.16
CA ASP A 196 -9.69 29.15 3.53
C ASP A 196 -8.29 28.99 4.11
N SER A 197 -7.71 30.07 4.62
CA SER A 197 -6.41 30.06 5.27
C SER A 197 -6.47 30.74 6.63
N THR A 198 -6.13 30.02 7.68
CA THR A 198 -6.05 30.56 9.05
C THR A 198 -4.64 30.42 9.58
N ILE A 199 -4.00 31.56 9.91
CA ILE A 199 -2.65 31.62 10.44
C ILE A 199 -2.68 32.37 11.77
N ILE A 200 -2.35 31.66 12.84
CA ILE A 200 -2.45 32.22 14.22
C ILE A 200 -1.28 33.17 14.56
N LYS A 201 -0.14 32.98 13.91
CA LYS A 201 1.05 33.80 14.16
C LYS A 201 1.35 34.71 12.96
N ASN A 202 2.53 34.69 12.44
CA ASN A 202 2.99 35.61 11.41
C ASN A 202 2.99 34.96 10.01
N VAL A 203 2.72 35.77 9.01
CA VAL A 203 2.97 35.48 7.60
C VAL A 203 4.09 36.39 7.12
N ASN A 204 5.18 35.84 6.62
CA ASN A 204 6.26 36.58 5.97
C ASN A 204 6.29 36.18 4.49
N THR A 205 6.11 37.16 3.61
CA THR A 205 6.19 36.96 2.15
C THR A 205 7.30 37.85 1.59
N VAL A 206 8.24 37.27 0.86
CA VAL A 206 9.29 38.00 0.16
C VAL A 206 9.21 37.65 -1.32
N ILE A 207 8.97 38.65 -2.17
CA ILE A 207 8.87 38.51 -3.61
C ILE A 207 9.94 39.38 -4.26
N SER A 208 10.87 38.76 -4.97
CA SER A 208 11.96 39.49 -5.66
C SER A 208 11.57 40.00 -7.03
N GLY A 209 10.47 39.55 -7.58
CA GLY A 209 9.89 39.98 -8.85
C GLY A 209 8.59 40.74 -8.65
N ASP A 210 7.69 40.64 -9.63
CA ASP A 210 6.40 41.28 -9.60
C ASP A 210 5.36 40.46 -8.86
N GLU A 211 4.46 41.14 -8.14
CA GLU A 211 3.26 40.55 -7.54
C GLU A 211 2.02 41.17 -8.17
N SER A 212 1.08 40.35 -8.59
CA SER A 212 -0.17 40.79 -9.20
C SER A 212 -1.37 40.10 -8.56
N HIS A 213 -2.36 40.91 -8.13
CA HIS A 213 -3.63 40.43 -7.61
C HIS A 213 -4.79 40.93 -8.48
N THR A 214 -5.61 40.02 -8.99
CA THR A 214 -6.84 40.36 -9.71
C THR A 214 -8.04 39.80 -8.95
N ILE A 215 -8.90 40.68 -8.43
CA ILE A 215 -10.09 40.30 -7.67
C ILE A 215 -11.32 40.85 -8.40
N LYS A 216 -12.17 39.96 -8.92
CA LYS A 216 -13.40 40.34 -9.59
C LYS A 216 -14.54 40.72 -8.66
N GLY A 217 -14.45 40.34 -7.41
CA GLY A 217 -15.42 40.66 -6.36
C GLY A 217 -14.88 41.71 -5.39
N LYS A 218 -15.28 41.62 -4.16
CA LYS A 218 -14.91 42.54 -3.07
C LYS A 218 -13.59 42.13 -2.43
N PHE A 219 -12.69 43.07 -2.21
CA PHE A 219 -11.51 42.93 -1.36
C PHE A 219 -11.72 43.62 -0.03
N ASN A 220 -11.68 42.93 1.08
CA ASN A 220 -11.70 43.47 2.43
C ASN A 220 -10.35 43.26 3.10
N MET A 221 -9.83 44.31 3.74
CA MET A 221 -8.67 44.22 4.62
C MET A 221 -9.07 44.89 5.95
N ASP A 222 -9.02 44.13 7.03
CA ASP A 222 -9.29 44.56 8.39
C ASP A 222 -8.04 44.32 9.24
N VAL A 223 -7.47 45.38 9.82
CA VAL A 223 -6.20 45.34 10.52
C VAL A 223 -6.32 46.13 11.82
N ASP A 224 -6.17 45.45 12.95
CA ASP A 224 -6.29 46.04 14.29
C ASP A 224 -5.24 47.11 14.61
N GLN A 225 -4.07 47.05 13.95
CA GLN A 225 -2.95 47.97 14.25
C GLN A 225 -2.61 48.86 13.03
N ASN A 226 -1.42 48.76 12.51
CA ASN A 226 -0.95 49.63 11.42
C ASN A 226 -0.98 48.91 10.07
N ILE A 227 -1.28 49.67 9.01
CA ILE A 227 -0.95 49.32 7.64
C ILE A 227 0.11 50.29 7.14
N ASP A 228 1.32 49.79 6.96
CA ASP A 228 2.42 50.57 6.40
C ASP A 228 2.63 50.17 4.94
N VAL A 229 2.42 51.15 4.03
CA VAL A 229 2.64 50.93 2.57
C VAL A 229 3.74 51.90 2.14
N CYS A 230 4.87 51.35 1.72
CA CYS A 230 6.02 52.14 1.30
C CYS A 230 6.44 51.77 -0.13
N SER A 231 6.63 52.74 -0.99
CA SER A 231 7.13 52.55 -2.34
C SER A 231 8.31 53.52 -2.58
N LYS A 232 9.39 53.01 -3.17
CA LYS A 232 10.54 53.87 -3.59
C LYS A 232 10.24 54.67 -4.87
N SER A 233 9.16 54.37 -5.59
CA SER A 233 8.84 55.05 -6.82
C SER A 233 7.44 55.70 -6.73
N LYS A 234 6.37 54.99 -6.99
CA LYS A 234 5.00 55.54 -7.08
C LYS A 234 4.00 54.65 -6.40
N ILE A 235 3.07 55.23 -5.67
CA ILE A 235 1.82 54.57 -5.25
C ILE A 235 0.70 55.24 -6.02
N SER A 236 -0.10 54.48 -6.77
CA SER A 236 -1.28 54.95 -7.49
C SER A 236 -2.52 54.22 -7.05
N THR A 237 -3.55 54.93 -6.72
CA THR A 237 -4.90 54.40 -6.49
C THR A 237 -5.86 55.08 -7.47
N LEU A 238 -6.66 54.29 -8.15
CA LEU A 238 -7.68 54.78 -9.08
C LEU A 238 -9.02 54.14 -8.72
N SER A 239 -10.06 54.91 -8.67
CA SER A 239 -11.44 54.46 -8.55
C SER A 239 -12.27 55.08 -9.64
N GLU A 240 -13.06 54.31 -10.37
CA GLU A 240 -13.97 54.80 -11.41
C GLU A 240 -15.25 55.40 -10.83
N ALA A 241 -15.51 55.22 -9.54
CA ALA A 241 -16.67 55.77 -8.84
C ALA A 241 -16.23 56.70 -7.71
N GLU A 242 -16.37 56.29 -6.48
CA GLU A 242 -16.09 57.10 -5.30
C GLU A 242 -14.92 56.52 -4.51
N SER A 243 -14.00 57.34 -4.05
CA SER A 243 -12.93 56.97 -3.11
C SER A 243 -13.14 57.71 -1.79
N ASN A 244 -13.39 56.98 -0.71
CA ASN A 244 -13.56 57.54 0.63
C ASN A 244 -12.35 57.21 1.50
N ILE A 245 -11.65 58.26 1.97
CA ILE A 245 -10.60 58.14 2.96
C ILE A 245 -11.07 58.90 4.19
N SER A 246 -11.29 58.23 5.32
CA SER A 246 -11.77 58.86 6.54
C SER A 246 -10.90 58.45 7.74
N SER A 247 -10.77 59.33 8.72
CA SER A 247 -10.08 59.05 9.99
C SER A 247 -10.92 59.57 11.15
N LYS A 248 -11.00 58.82 12.22
CA LYS A 248 -11.65 59.28 13.49
C LYS A 248 -10.76 60.22 14.29
N ALA A 249 -9.51 60.36 13.93
CA ALA A 249 -8.54 61.28 14.57
C ALA A 249 -7.98 62.28 13.52
N ASN A 250 -6.67 62.36 13.39
CA ASN A 250 -6.03 63.27 12.46
C ASN A 250 -5.63 62.56 11.14
N MET A 251 -5.80 63.26 10.02
CA MET A 251 -5.27 62.84 8.74
C MET A 251 -4.13 63.77 8.35
N TYR A 252 -2.91 63.25 8.13
CA TYR A 252 -1.76 64.05 7.72
C TYR A 252 -1.37 63.69 6.29
N ILE A 253 -1.39 64.68 5.39
CA ILE A 253 -0.86 64.59 4.03
C ILE A 253 0.35 65.49 3.95
N LYS A 254 1.56 64.89 3.80
CA LYS A 254 2.81 65.62 3.71
C LYS A 254 3.49 65.36 2.38
N SER A 255 4.03 66.37 1.74
CA SER A 255 4.88 66.28 0.56
C SER A 255 6.06 67.20 0.72
N ALA A 256 7.26 66.77 0.29
CA ALA A 256 8.43 67.63 0.24
C ALA A 256 8.39 68.63 -0.92
N VAL A 257 7.58 68.42 -1.92
CA VAL A 257 7.54 69.21 -3.13
C VAL A 257 6.16 69.88 -3.33
N ARG A 258 5.09 69.13 -3.49
CA ARG A 258 3.74 69.66 -3.79
C ARG A 258 2.65 68.70 -3.37
N VAL A 259 1.52 69.24 -2.93
CA VAL A 259 0.25 68.57 -2.74
C VAL A 259 -0.76 69.23 -3.62
N ASP A 260 -1.28 68.55 -4.65
CA ASP A 260 -2.34 68.99 -5.49
C ASP A 260 -3.66 68.26 -5.16
N ILE A 261 -4.68 69.02 -4.83
CA ILE A 261 -6.05 68.51 -4.68
C ILE A 261 -6.87 69.24 -5.71
N ALA A 262 -7.18 68.57 -6.84
CA ALA A 262 -7.95 69.12 -7.92
C ALA A 262 -9.29 68.38 -8.06
N LYS A 263 -10.34 69.10 -8.35
CA LYS A 263 -11.61 68.53 -8.80
C LYS A 263 -11.45 68.21 -10.28
N GLY A 264 -11.55 66.92 -10.64
CA GLY A 264 -11.63 66.49 -12.06
C GLY A 264 -12.99 66.84 -12.66
#